data_cf68b5a51b3f108a7621477dda0b32b4
#
_entry.id   cf68b5a51b3f108a7621477dda0b32b4
#
_cell.length_a   1.000
_cell.length_b   1.000
_cell.length_c   1.000
_cell.angle_alpha   90.00
_cell.angle_beta   90.00
_cell.angle_gamma   90.00
#
_symmetry.space_group_name_H-M   'P 1'
#
loop_
_entity.id
_entity.type
_entity.pdbx_description
1 polymer ?
#
loop_
_entity_poly.entity_id
_entity_poly.type
_entity_poly.pdbx_seq_one_letter_code
_entity_poly.pdbx_strand_id
1 'polypeptide(L)'
;MDVTGRVKSFYEENPFPNYEGLEEFGQLVQKGSQNPFSADLLGAIGYNKTILECGCGTGQLSHFLQLNNNYVLGIDMSLSSLKLAEEHRQRNQLQRSAFIQMNIFDLAIKDNSFDVAISHGVLHHTYDAKKAFGHIVQKLKPGGIIMVGLYNSYARIPTWIRSKLINLLGPKIDYVVRNRIVDERKAEI
;
A
#
# COMPACT_ATOMS: atom_id res chain seq x y z
N MET A 1 11.87 0.23 21.86
CA MET A 1 11.16 -0.42 20.73
C MET A 1 11.85 0.03 19.45
N ASP A 2 12.26 -0.89 18.60
CA ASP A 2 12.87 -0.54 17.31
C ASP A 2 11.83 0.08 16.34
N VAL A 3 12.29 0.67 15.24
CA VAL A 3 11.42 1.31 14.25
C VAL A 3 10.44 0.29 13.65
N THR A 4 10.92 -0.91 13.35
CA THR A 4 10.14 -2.00 12.74
C THR A 4 8.98 -2.44 13.64
N GLY A 5 9.24 -2.62 14.94
CA GLY A 5 8.22 -2.99 15.92
C GLY A 5 7.13 -1.93 16.08
N ARG A 6 7.50 -0.64 16.07
CA ARG A 6 6.52 0.46 16.14
C ARG A 6 5.63 0.54 14.91
N VAL A 7 6.22 0.41 13.74
CA VAL A 7 5.47 0.42 12.46
C VAL A 7 4.50 -0.76 12.41
N LYS A 8 4.97 -1.96 12.79
CA LYS A 8 4.10 -3.15 12.86
C LYS A 8 2.92 -2.94 13.81
N SER A 9 3.15 -2.52 15.06
CA SER A 9 2.07 -2.30 16.03
C SER A 9 1.05 -1.28 15.54
N PHE A 10 1.50 -0.19 14.91
CA PHE A 10 0.59 0.82 14.37
C PHE A 10 -0.36 0.23 13.31
N TYR A 11 0.14 -0.56 12.35
CA TYR A 11 -0.69 -1.15 11.30
C TYR A 11 -1.48 -2.39 11.76
N GLU A 12 -1.07 -3.05 12.84
CA GLU A 12 -1.91 -4.07 13.48
C GLU A 12 -3.19 -3.47 14.09
N GLU A 13 -3.09 -2.27 14.67
CA GLU A 13 -4.23 -1.55 15.26
C GLU A 13 -5.04 -0.79 14.22
N ASN A 14 -4.40 -0.37 13.11
CA ASN A 14 -4.98 0.49 12.09
C ASN A 14 -4.75 -0.10 10.68
N PRO A 15 -5.43 -1.18 10.30
CA PRO A 15 -5.32 -1.76 8.96
C PRO A 15 -5.66 -0.72 7.88
N PHE A 16 -4.80 -0.62 6.85
CA PHE A 16 -4.97 0.39 5.80
C PHE A 16 -4.64 -0.18 4.41
N PRO A 17 -5.37 0.23 3.37
CA PRO A 17 -6.61 1.00 3.38
C PRO A 17 -7.81 0.17 3.88
N ASN A 18 -8.90 0.82 4.35
CA ASN A 18 -10.12 0.11 4.74
C ASN A 18 -10.97 -0.28 3.51
N TYR A 19 -11.89 -1.24 3.70
CA TYR A 19 -12.80 -1.72 2.66
C TYR A 19 -14.19 -1.09 2.73
N GLU A 20 -14.38 -0.01 3.49
CA GLU A 20 -15.66 0.66 3.60
C GLU A 20 -16.18 1.08 2.21
N GLY A 21 -17.35 0.60 1.81
CA GLY A 21 -17.92 0.80 0.49
C GLY A 21 -17.22 0.07 -0.66
N LEU A 22 -16.40 -0.95 -0.36
CA LEU A 22 -15.65 -1.75 -1.33
C LEU A 22 -15.77 -3.25 -1.04
N GLU A 23 -16.91 -3.68 -0.53
CA GLU A 23 -17.16 -5.07 -0.14
C GLU A 23 -17.18 -6.00 -1.35
N GLU A 24 -17.67 -5.50 -2.48
CA GLU A 24 -17.71 -6.21 -3.74
C GLU A 24 -16.52 -5.88 -4.63
N PHE A 25 -16.00 -6.89 -5.34
CA PHE A 25 -14.85 -6.71 -6.24
C PHE A 25 -15.11 -5.68 -7.35
N GLY A 26 -16.36 -5.59 -7.84
CA GLY A 26 -16.76 -4.59 -8.84
C GLY A 26 -16.56 -3.15 -8.37
N GLN A 27 -16.85 -2.86 -7.10
CA GLN A 27 -16.63 -1.53 -6.49
C GLN A 27 -15.14 -1.21 -6.39
N LEU A 28 -14.32 -2.20 -6.01
CA LEU A 28 -12.86 -2.07 -5.96
C LEU A 28 -12.28 -1.81 -7.36
N VAL A 29 -12.75 -2.53 -8.38
CA VAL A 29 -12.34 -2.32 -9.77
C VAL A 29 -12.71 -0.92 -10.25
N GLN A 30 -13.92 -0.45 -9.97
CA GLN A 30 -14.36 0.89 -10.32
C GLN A 30 -13.47 1.96 -9.68
N LYS A 31 -13.21 1.85 -8.37
CA LYS A 31 -12.31 2.77 -7.65
C LYS A 31 -10.89 2.75 -8.22
N GLY A 32 -10.35 1.54 -8.47
CA GLY A 32 -9.01 1.36 -9.03
C GLY A 32 -8.87 1.95 -10.43
N SER A 33 -9.89 1.79 -11.28
CA SER A 33 -9.92 2.33 -12.64
C SER A 33 -10.09 3.85 -12.68
N GLN A 34 -10.74 4.44 -11.69
CA GLN A 34 -10.87 5.89 -11.54
C GLN A 34 -9.62 6.55 -10.92
N ASN A 35 -8.75 5.77 -10.29
CA ASN A 35 -7.49 6.26 -9.75
C ASN A 35 -6.42 6.21 -10.85
N PRO A 36 -5.91 7.37 -11.33
CA PRO A 36 -4.92 7.42 -12.42
C PRO A 36 -3.69 6.57 -12.13
N PHE A 37 -3.18 6.58 -10.90
CA PHE A 37 -2.03 5.77 -10.51
C PHE A 37 -2.27 4.27 -10.70
N SER A 38 -3.39 3.75 -10.23
CA SER A 38 -3.69 2.31 -10.34
C SER A 38 -3.96 1.89 -11.79
N ALA A 39 -4.68 2.73 -12.54
CA ALA A 39 -5.01 2.49 -13.94
C ALA A 39 -3.75 2.50 -14.83
N ASP A 40 -2.90 3.52 -14.68
CA ASP A 40 -1.65 3.64 -15.43
C ASP A 40 -0.67 2.51 -15.07
N LEU A 41 -0.60 2.15 -13.79
CA LEU A 41 0.23 1.03 -13.32
C LEU A 41 -0.22 -0.29 -13.93
N LEU A 42 -1.52 -0.60 -13.92
CA LEU A 42 -2.06 -1.82 -14.53
C LEU A 42 -1.78 -1.86 -16.04
N GLY A 43 -1.95 -0.72 -16.73
CA GLY A 43 -1.63 -0.59 -18.15
C GLY A 43 -0.15 -0.81 -18.46
N ALA A 44 0.74 -0.23 -17.65
CA ALA A 44 2.19 -0.36 -17.82
C ALA A 44 2.70 -1.79 -17.52
N ILE A 45 2.11 -2.48 -16.53
CA ILE A 45 2.43 -3.88 -16.21
C ILE A 45 2.00 -4.81 -17.35
N GLY A 46 0.83 -4.57 -17.95
CA GLY A 46 0.27 -5.41 -18.99
C GLY A 46 -0.35 -6.72 -18.45
N TYR A 47 -0.17 -7.82 -19.20
CA TYR A 47 -0.89 -9.08 -18.99
C TYR A 47 0.04 -10.23 -18.59
N ASN A 48 -0.52 -11.23 -17.88
CA ASN A 48 0.12 -12.53 -17.58
C ASN A 48 1.44 -12.38 -16.81
N LYS A 49 1.54 -11.41 -15.92
CA LYS A 49 2.75 -11.16 -15.11
C LYS A 49 2.63 -11.79 -13.73
N THR A 50 3.78 -12.17 -13.17
CA THR A 50 3.92 -12.47 -11.74
C THR A 50 4.41 -11.22 -11.02
N ILE A 51 3.64 -10.76 -10.03
CA ILE A 51 3.84 -9.50 -9.33
C ILE A 51 4.09 -9.77 -7.84
N LEU A 52 5.11 -9.14 -7.26
CA LEU A 52 5.35 -9.09 -5.83
C LEU A 52 4.98 -7.69 -5.32
N GLU A 53 3.99 -7.57 -4.45
CA GLU A 53 3.67 -6.33 -3.76
C GLU A 53 4.19 -6.38 -2.32
N CYS A 54 5.18 -5.54 -2.02
CA CYS A 54 5.79 -5.43 -0.69
C CYS A 54 5.14 -4.31 0.11
N GLY A 55 4.51 -4.66 1.24
CA GLY A 55 3.69 -3.76 2.04
C GLY A 55 2.30 -3.59 1.42
N CYS A 56 1.64 -4.71 1.09
CA CYS A 56 0.35 -4.71 0.41
C CYS A 56 -0.82 -4.22 1.29
N GLY A 57 -0.62 -4.09 2.61
CA GLY A 57 -1.66 -3.73 3.56
C GLY A 57 -2.86 -4.67 3.45
N THR A 58 -4.05 -4.11 3.26
CA THR A 58 -5.28 -4.89 3.08
C THR A 58 -5.48 -5.44 1.66
N GLY A 59 -4.49 -5.32 0.77
CA GLY A 59 -4.46 -5.99 -0.53
C GLY A 59 -5.33 -5.35 -1.64
N GLN A 60 -5.84 -4.13 -1.46
CA GLN A 60 -6.69 -3.51 -2.50
C GLN A 60 -5.99 -3.38 -3.85
N LEU A 61 -4.73 -2.94 -3.87
CA LEU A 61 -3.96 -2.84 -5.11
C LEU A 61 -3.65 -4.23 -5.69
N SER A 62 -3.27 -5.21 -4.84
CA SER A 62 -3.06 -6.60 -5.26
C SER A 62 -4.29 -7.17 -5.97
N HIS A 63 -5.49 -6.95 -5.39
CA HIS A 63 -6.73 -7.40 -6.01
C HIS A 63 -7.03 -6.70 -7.33
N PHE A 64 -6.75 -5.42 -7.44
CA PHE A 64 -6.93 -4.68 -8.68
C PHE A 64 -5.98 -5.16 -9.77
N LEU A 65 -4.71 -5.39 -9.45
CA LEU A 65 -3.69 -5.76 -10.43
C LEU A 65 -3.85 -7.17 -11.00
N GLN A 66 -4.66 -8.05 -10.39
CA GLN A 66 -4.94 -9.37 -10.96
C GLN A 66 -5.83 -9.34 -12.21
N LEU A 67 -6.46 -8.19 -12.54
CA LEU A 67 -7.39 -8.04 -13.66
C LEU A 67 -6.81 -8.52 -14.98
N ASN A 68 -5.60 -8.13 -15.34
CA ASN A 68 -4.98 -8.49 -16.61
C ASN A 68 -4.38 -9.93 -16.62
N ASN A 69 -5.06 -10.86 -15.96
CA ASN A 69 -4.59 -12.23 -15.79
C ASN A 69 -3.25 -12.31 -15.05
N ASN A 70 -2.88 -11.29 -14.29
CA ASN A 70 -1.67 -11.25 -13.48
C ASN A 70 -1.85 -12.09 -12.22
N TYR A 71 -0.78 -12.68 -11.72
CA TYR A 71 -0.74 -13.31 -10.40
C TYR A 71 0.01 -12.39 -9.44
N VAL A 72 -0.62 -12.06 -8.32
CA VAL A 72 -0.06 -11.11 -7.34
C VAL A 72 0.18 -11.80 -6.01
N LEU A 73 1.42 -11.78 -5.54
CA LEU A 73 1.78 -12.13 -4.18
C LEU A 73 1.94 -10.84 -3.37
N GLY A 74 1.01 -10.59 -2.46
CA GLY A 74 1.09 -9.51 -1.49
C GLY A 74 1.79 -9.96 -0.21
N ILE A 75 2.76 -9.19 0.25
CA ILE A 75 3.40 -9.41 1.56
C ILE A 75 3.24 -8.18 2.44
N ASP A 76 2.97 -8.40 3.73
CA ASP A 76 2.89 -7.36 4.74
C ASP A 76 3.34 -7.88 6.11
N MET A 77 3.70 -7.00 7.01
CA MET A 77 4.03 -7.36 8.40
C MET A 77 2.80 -7.43 9.30
N SER A 78 1.70 -6.72 8.95
CA SER A 78 0.46 -6.66 9.70
C SER A 78 -0.43 -7.85 9.37
N LEU A 79 -0.61 -8.74 10.35
CA LEU A 79 -1.52 -9.87 10.20
C LEU A 79 -2.99 -9.42 10.11
N SER A 80 -3.36 -8.37 10.83
CA SER A 80 -4.71 -7.80 10.78
C SER A 80 -5.06 -7.26 9.39
N SER A 81 -4.11 -6.59 8.73
CA SER A 81 -4.28 -6.14 7.35
C SER A 81 -4.44 -7.31 6.38
N LEU A 82 -3.59 -8.34 6.50
CA LEU A 82 -3.63 -9.52 5.64
C LEU A 82 -4.90 -10.36 5.82
N LYS A 83 -5.47 -10.40 7.02
CA LYS A 83 -6.77 -11.04 7.26
C LYS A 83 -7.87 -10.36 6.45
N LEU A 84 -7.92 -9.04 6.44
CA LEU A 84 -8.89 -8.29 5.62
C LEU A 84 -8.68 -8.53 4.12
N ALA A 85 -7.42 -8.58 3.66
CA ALA A 85 -7.10 -8.93 2.29
C ALA A 85 -7.63 -10.32 1.91
N GLU A 86 -7.40 -11.31 2.77
CA GLU A 86 -7.83 -12.69 2.54
C GLU A 86 -9.35 -12.84 2.63
N GLU A 87 -10.01 -12.17 3.58
CA GLU A 87 -11.47 -12.14 3.68
C GLU A 87 -12.11 -11.58 2.41
N HIS A 88 -11.59 -10.47 1.88
CA HIS A 88 -12.06 -9.89 0.63
C HIS A 88 -11.81 -10.83 -0.56
N ARG A 89 -10.64 -11.47 -0.60
CA ARG A 89 -10.29 -12.46 -1.61
C ARG A 89 -11.28 -13.62 -1.63
N GLN A 90 -11.58 -14.19 -0.47
CA GLN A 90 -12.50 -15.32 -0.33
C GLN A 90 -13.94 -14.93 -0.66
N ARG A 91 -14.43 -13.81 -0.13
CA ARG A 91 -15.77 -13.30 -0.40
C ARG A 91 -16.04 -13.13 -1.90
N ASN A 92 -15.04 -12.61 -2.62
CA ASN A 92 -15.18 -12.34 -4.04
C ASN A 92 -14.58 -13.44 -4.94
N GLN A 93 -14.22 -14.60 -4.37
CA GLN A 93 -13.68 -15.77 -5.08
C GLN A 93 -12.49 -15.46 -6.00
N LEU A 94 -11.61 -14.55 -5.57
CA LEU A 94 -10.46 -14.11 -6.34
C LEU A 94 -9.36 -15.19 -6.30
N GLN A 95 -8.88 -15.62 -7.48
CA GLN A 95 -7.96 -16.76 -7.61
C GLN A 95 -6.51 -16.37 -7.91
N ARG A 96 -6.27 -15.10 -8.24
CA ARG A 96 -4.95 -14.65 -8.74
C ARG A 96 -4.22 -13.70 -7.80
N SER A 97 -4.66 -13.60 -6.56
CA SER A 97 -3.94 -12.93 -5.48
C SER A 97 -3.73 -13.90 -4.31
N ALA A 98 -2.59 -13.80 -3.66
CA ALA A 98 -2.28 -14.52 -2.42
C ALA A 98 -1.56 -13.59 -1.46
N PHE A 99 -1.68 -13.85 -0.14
CA PHE A 99 -1.14 -12.98 0.88
C PHE A 99 -0.33 -13.76 1.91
N ILE A 100 0.86 -13.25 2.26
CA ILE A 100 1.74 -13.89 3.23
C ILE A 100 2.29 -12.84 4.19
N GLN A 101 2.25 -13.14 5.49
CA GLN A 101 2.92 -12.31 6.48
C GLN A 101 4.44 -12.49 6.36
N MET A 102 5.14 -11.41 6.03
CA MET A 102 6.59 -11.47 5.81
C MET A 102 7.24 -10.12 6.09
N ASN A 103 8.48 -10.16 6.58
CA ASN A 103 9.32 -8.99 6.74
C ASN A 103 10.11 -8.74 5.46
N ILE A 104 10.09 -7.50 4.96
CA ILE A 104 10.84 -7.08 3.76
C ILE A 104 12.36 -7.28 3.88
N PHE A 105 12.89 -7.38 5.11
CA PHE A 105 14.30 -7.65 5.38
C PHE A 105 14.64 -9.15 5.42
N ASP A 106 13.61 -10.02 5.41
CA ASP A 106 13.76 -11.48 5.43
C ASP A 106 12.73 -12.10 4.49
N LEU A 107 12.99 -11.98 3.20
CA LEU A 107 12.11 -12.47 2.15
C LEU A 107 12.39 -13.95 1.85
N ALA A 108 11.67 -14.84 2.52
CA ALA A 108 11.70 -16.29 2.28
C ALA A 108 11.01 -16.65 0.93
N ILE A 109 11.38 -15.94 -0.11
CA ILE A 109 10.86 -16.06 -1.48
C ILE A 109 12.07 -16.36 -2.39
N LYS A 110 11.88 -17.25 -3.34
CA LYS A 110 12.92 -17.60 -4.33
C LYS A 110 13.31 -16.36 -5.14
N ASP A 111 14.61 -16.18 -5.38
CA ASP A 111 15.14 -15.13 -6.25
C ASP A 111 14.72 -15.33 -7.70
N ASN A 112 14.73 -14.26 -8.48
CA ASN A 112 14.41 -14.28 -9.91
C ASN A 112 13.04 -14.89 -10.24
N SER A 113 12.01 -14.62 -9.43
CA SER A 113 10.68 -15.25 -9.55
C SER A 113 9.60 -14.32 -10.08
N PHE A 114 9.79 -12.99 -9.99
CA PHE A 114 8.76 -12.03 -10.35
C PHE A 114 9.14 -11.19 -11.56
N ASP A 115 8.14 -10.90 -12.39
CA ASP A 115 8.30 -10.00 -13.54
C ASP A 115 8.27 -8.54 -13.07
N VAL A 116 7.48 -8.27 -12.04
CA VAL A 116 7.29 -6.93 -11.46
C VAL A 116 7.34 -6.99 -9.95
N ALA A 117 7.99 -6.02 -9.32
CA ALA A 117 7.89 -5.77 -7.89
C ALA A 117 7.31 -4.37 -7.64
N ILE A 118 6.49 -4.24 -6.61
CA ILE A 118 5.85 -2.97 -6.23
C ILE A 118 6.10 -2.74 -4.74
N SER A 119 6.52 -1.53 -4.39
CA SER A 119 6.61 -1.08 -3.00
C SER A 119 6.16 0.37 -2.93
N HIS A 120 4.88 0.58 -2.64
CA HIS A 120 4.25 1.90 -2.64
C HIS A 120 3.94 2.37 -1.22
N GLY A 121 4.60 3.44 -0.79
CA GLY A 121 4.37 4.02 0.54
C GLY A 121 5.00 3.25 1.70
N VAL A 122 5.98 2.37 1.47
CA VAL A 122 6.52 1.42 2.46
C VAL A 122 7.97 1.69 2.83
N LEU A 123 8.87 1.77 1.86
CA LEU A 123 10.32 1.79 2.11
C LEU A 123 10.78 2.91 3.04
N HIS A 124 10.15 4.08 2.97
CA HIS A 124 10.48 5.23 3.82
C HIS A 124 10.02 5.06 5.29
N HIS A 125 9.28 4.01 5.62
CA HIS A 125 8.95 3.62 6.99
C HIS A 125 9.91 2.57 7.55
N THR A 126 10.82 2.04 6.74
CA THR A 126 11.82 1.06 7.18
C THR A 126 13.02 1.76 7.82
N TYR A 127 13.78 1.03 8.63
CA TYR A 127 15.02 1.55 9.24
C TYR A 127 16.16 1.68 8.21
N ASP A 128 16.10 0.94 7.09
CA ASP A 128 17.08 0.98 5.99
C ASP A 128 16.37 0.74 4.65
N ALA A 129 15.90 1.82 4.04
CA ALA A 129 15.18 1.76 2.77
C ALA A 129 16.03 1.19 1.61
N LYS A 130 17.35 1.46 1.61
CA LYS A 130 18.25 0.97 0.56
C LYS A 130 18.44 -0.53 0.65
N LYS A 131 18.63 -1.05 1.86
CA LYS A 131 18.76 -2.50 2.09
C LYS A 131 17.45 -3.22 1.73
N ALA A 132 16.30 -2.70 2.19
CA ALA A 132 15.00 -3.24 1.85
C ALA A 132 14.77 -3.27 0.32
N PHE A 133 15.09 -2.19 -0.39
CA PHE A 133 15.06 -2.14 -1.84
C PHE A 133 15.93 -3.24 -2.48
N GLY A 134 17.18 -3.43 -2.00
CA GLY A 134 18.07 -4.48 -2.48
C GLY A 134 17.48 -5.89 -2.35
N HIS A 135 16.82 -6.18 -1.22
CA HIS A 135 16.16 -7.48 -1.02
C HIS A 135 15.01 -7.71 -2.01
N ILE A 136 14.22 -6.66 -2.32
CA ILE A 136 13.13 -6.77 -3.30
C ILE A 136 13.70 -7.02 -4.71
N VAL A 137 14.74 -6.27 -5.10
CA VAL A 137 15.34 -6.39 -6.44
C VAL A 137 15.84 -7.81 -6.71
N GLN A 138 16.38 -8.51 -5.71
CA GLN A 138 16.81 -9.90 -5.84
C GLN A 138 15.67 -10.86 -6.22
N LYS A 139 14.42 -10.52 -5.94
CA LYS A 139 13.24 -11.33 -6.28
C LYS A 139 12.79 -11.16 -7.72
N LEU A 140 13.26 -10.11 -8.40
CA LEU A 140 12.95 -9.86 -9.81
C LEU A 140 13.75 -10.77 -10.74
N LYS A 141 13.08 -11.25 -11.78
CA LYS A 141 13.73 -11.91 -12.92
C LYS A 141 14.69 -10.95 -13.62
N PRO A 142 15.71 -11.44 -14.35
CA PRO A 142 16.49 -10.60 -15.25
C PRO A 142 15.56 -9.84 -16.22
N GLY A 143 15.69 -8.51 -16.29
CA GLY A 143 14.80 -7.63 -17.06
C GLY A 143 13.46 -7.31 -16.39
N GLY A 144 13.23 -7.79 -15.18
CA GLY A 144 12.06 -7.41 -14.37
C GLY A 144 12.09 -5.95 -13.95
N ILE A 145 10.92 -5.41 -13.61
CA ILE A 145 10.72 -3.99 -13.31
C ILE A 145 10.32 -3.82 -11.84
N ILE A 146 10.86 -2.81 -11.17
CA ILE A 146 10.42 -2.39 -9.84
C ILE A 146 9.76 -1.02 -9.89
N MET A 147 8.57 -0.89 -9.28
CA MET A 147 7.93 0.39 -9.00
C MET A 147 8.07 0.72 -7.52
N VAL A 148 8.60 1.90 -7.23
CA VAL A 148 8.79 2.38 -5.85
C VAL A 148 8.07 3.72 -5.67
N GLY A 149 7.12 3.76 -4.74
CA GLY A 149 6.46 4.99 -4.30
C GLY A 149 7.03 5.47 -2.97
N LEU A 150 7.64 6.64 -2.97
CA LEU A 150 8.19 7.28 -1.76
C LEU A 150 7.48 8.60 -1.48
N TYR A 151 7.40 8.97 -0.21
CA TYR A 151 6.91 10.30 0.14
C TYR A 151 7.94 11.37 -0.22
N ASN A 152 7.45 12.43 -0.84
CA ASN A 152 8.24 13.64 -1.04
C ASN A 152 8.30 14.42 0.28
N SER A 153 9.52 14.70 0.77
CA SER A 153 9.72 15.44 2.03
C SER A 153 9.15 16.86 1.97
N TYR A 154 9.22 17.52 0.83
CA TYR A 154 8.66 18.86 0.63
C TYR A 154 7.12 18.85 0.69
N ALA A 155 6.47 17.88 0.09
CA ALA A 155 5.01 17.72 0.13
C ALA A 155 4.49 17.45 1.55
N ARG A 156 5.35 17.02 2.48
CA ARG A 156 5.00 16.77 3.89
C ARG A 156 5.22 17.98 4.81
N ILE A 157 5.80 19.08 4.34
CA ILE A 157 6.02 20.29 5.15
C ILE A 157 4.71 20.77 5.79
N PRO A 158 3.58 20.90 5.08
CA PRO A 158 2.31 21.30 5.69
C PRO A 158 1.86 20.33 6.79
N THR A 159 1.99 19.02 6.57
CA THR A 159 1.64 17.99 7.55
C THR A 159 2.53 18.07 8.79
N TRP A 160 3.82 18.31 8.62
CA TRP A 160 4.76 18.47 9.72
C TRP A 160 4.49 19.72 10.55
N ILE A 161 4.23 20.88 9.89
CA ILE A 161 3.83 22.12 10.56
C ILE A 161 2.55 21.89 11.37
N ARG A 162 1.55 21.25 10.75
CA ARG A 162 0.28 20.91 11.39
C ARG A 162 0.49 20.01 12.61
N SER A 163 1.30 18.96 12.49
CA SER A 163 1.62 18.05 13.60
C SER A 163 2.28 18.79 14.77
N LYS A 164 3.21 19.74 14.50
CA LYS A 164 3.82 20.58 15.52
C LYS A 164 2.81 21.52 16.19
N LEU A 165 1.90 22.11 15.42
CA LEU A 165 0.86 22.98 15.94
C LEU A 165 -0.12 22.21 16.84
N ILE A 166 -0.52 20.99 16.44
CA ILE A 166 -1.38 20.12 17.25
C ILE A 166 -0.69 19.75 18.57
N ASN A 167 0.59 19.41 18.52
CA ASN A 167 1.36 19.06 19.72
C ASN A 167 1.53 20.27 20.68
N LEU A 168 1.61 21.48 20.14
CA LEU A 168 1.76 22.71 20.92
C LEU A 168 0.44 23.22 21.51
N LEU A 169 -0.65 23.14 20.73
CA LEU A 169 -1.92 23.81 21.00
C LEU A 169 -3.06 22.84 21.35
N GLY A 170 -2.78 21.54 21.30
CA GLY A 170 -3.71 20.47 21.63
C GLY A 170 -4.61 20.02 20.47
N PRO A 171 -5.26 18.84 20.62
CA PRO A 171 -5.99 18.16 19.53
C PRO A 171 -7.24 18.91 19.04
N LYS A 172 -7.79 19.86 19.81
CA LYS A 172 -8.96 20.64 19.40
C LYS A 172 -8.72 21.48 18.14
N ILE A 173 -7.48 21.89 17.88
CA ILE A 173 -7.12 22.65 16.67
C ILE A 173 -7.19 21.78 15.41
N ASP A 174 -6.89 20.49 15.50
CA ASP A 174 -7.01 19.60 14.36
C ASP A 174 -8.44 19.51 13.83
N TYR A 175 -9.41 19.48 14.74
CA TYR A 175 -10.83 19.50 14.39
C TYR A 175 -11.25 20.79 13.67
N VAL A 176 -10.80 21.95 14.16
CA VAL A 176 -11.12 23.27 13.57
C VAL A 176 -10.49 23.41 12.17
N VAL A 177 -9.24 22.99 11.99
CA VAL A 177 -8.54 23.07 10.69
C VAL A 177 -9.17 22.12 9.68
N ARG A 178 -9.53 20.89 10.08
CA ARG A 178 -10.22 19.93 9.18
C ARG A 178 -11.56 20.46 8.70
N ASN A 179 -12.37 20.99 9.59
CA ASN A 179 -13.70 21.49 9.24
C ASN A 179 -13.64 22.72 8.34
N ARG A 180 -12.71 23.66 8.56
CA ARG A 180 -12.51 24.79 7.66
C ARG A 180 -12.14 24.37 6.23
N ILE A 181 -11.18 23.46 6.09
CA ILE A 181 -10.76 22.96 4.76
C ILE A 181 -11.92 22.25 4.04
N VAL A 182 -12.78 21.52 4.76
CA VAL A 182 -13.96 20.84 4.20
C VAL A 182 -15.02 21.85 3.76
N ASP A 183 -15.23 22.91 4.54
CA ASP A 183 -16.21 23.95 4.23
C ASP A 183 -15.77 24.83 3.06
N GLU A 184 -14.48 25.17 2.95
CA GLU A 184 -13.92 25.87 1.80
C GLU A 184 -14.06 25.08 0.50
N ARG A 185 -13.80 23.77 0.51
CA ARG A 185 -14.00 22.90 -0.68
C ARG A 185 -15.46 22.71 -1.08
N LYS A 186 -16.40 22.81 -0.13
CA LYS A 186 -17.83 22.74 -0.43
C LYS A 186 -18.38 24.06 -0.98
N ALA A 187 -17.70 25.17 -0.75
CA ALA A 187 -18.10 26.49 -1.27
C ALA A 187 -17.60 26.74 -2.70
N GLU A 188 -16.68 25.90 -3.23
CA GLU A 188 -16.14 25.98 -4.59
C GLU A 188 -16.84 25.03 -5.59
N ILE A 189 -17.87 24.27 -5.15
CA ILE A 189 -18.74 23.41 -5.99
C ILE A 189 -20.14 24.03 -6.08
#